data_0975df3b5b54199a03497ad1356d2cbc
#
_entry.id   0975df3b5b54199a03497ad1356d2cbc
#
_cell.length_a   1.000
_cell.length_b   1.000
_cell.length_c   1.000
_cell.angle_alpha   90.00
_cell.angle_beta   90.00
_cell.angle_gamma   90.00
#
_symmetry.space_group_name_H-M   'P 1'
#
loop_
_entity.id
_entity.type
_entity.pdbx_description
1 polymer ?
#
loop_
_entity_poly.entity_id
_entity_poly.type
_entity_poly.pdbx_seq_one_letter_code
_entity_poly.pdbx_strand_id
1 'polypeptide(L)'
;IMPSLVGSEMCIRDSLEHMKLYRSFRQDVPDGTYTVPLDKAAVTREGTDVSIITYGAMVREALKAADNLAKDGINAEIVDLRTIAPLDVDTIIASVKKTHKAVVVQEAQRMAGVAANVISEISERAILSLEAPIGRVAAPDTPFPFGQAENIWLPNAKDIEAKVRETVNF
;
A
#
# COMPACT_ATOMS: atom_id res chain seq x y z
N ILE A 1 -20.14 6.53 10.71
CA ILE A 1 -19.03 5.95 11.52
C ILE A 1 -19.59 4.93 12.53
N MET A 2 -20.78 5.16 13.07
CA MET A 2 -21.35 4.30 14.13
C MET A 2 -21.92 2.94 13.67
N PRO A 3 -22.44 2.74 12.44
CA PRO A 3 -23.00 1.45 12.06
C PRO A 3 -22.02 0.28 11.99
N SER A 4 -20.75 0.54 11.74
CA SER A 4 -19.71 -0.50 11.66
C SER A 4 -19.30 -1.09 13.00
N LEU A 5 -19.71 -0.46 14.11
CA LEU A 5 -19.44 -0.92 15.47
C LEU A 5 -20.56 -1.78 16.05
N VAL A 6 -21.73 -1.80 15.39
CA VAL A 6 -22.89 -2.58 15.83
C VAL A 6 -22.65 -4.05 15.45
N GLY A 7 -22.42 -4.88 16.44
CA GLY A 7 -22.16 -6.33 16.28
C GLY A 7 -20.68 -6.72 16.37
N SER A 8 -19.74 -5.79 16.57
CA SER A 8 -18.41 -6.15 17.02
C SER A 8 -18.47 -6.60 18.48
N GLU A 9 -17.89 -7.73 18.79
CA GLU A 9 -17.78 -8.25 20.14
C GLU A 9 -17.23 -7.19 21.12
N MET A 10 -17.37 -7.41 22.42
CA MET A 10 -17.09 -6.52 23.56
C MET A 10 -15.76 -5.73 23.55
N CYS A 11 -14.94 -5.85 22.52
CA CYS A 11 -13.71 -5.09 22.34
C CYS A 11 -13.92 -3.98 21.33
N ILE A 12 -13.64 -2.73 21.70
CA ILE A 12 -13.60 -1.59 20.79
C ILE A 12 -12.50 -1.85 19.75
N ARG A 13 -12.89 -1.80 18.47
CA ARG A 13 -11.96 -1.85 17.34
C ARG A 13 -12.07 -0.55 16.56
N ASP A 14 -10.95 0.13 16.39
CA ASP A 14 -10.91 1.34 15.59
C ASP A 14 -10.83 0.96 14.11
N SER A 15 -11.81 1.44 13.32
CA SER A 15 -11.80 1.35 11.88
C SER A 15 -11.68 2.75 11.30
N LEU A 16 -10.55 3.04 10.66
CA LEU A 16 -10.26 4.34 10.06
C LEU A 16 -10.64 4.28 8.57
N GLU A 17 -11.59 5.11 8.17
CA GLU A 17 -12.01 5.24 6.78
C GLU A 17 -11.34 6.45 6.13
N HIS A 18 -10.76 6.24 4.95
CA HIS A 18 -10.08 7.30 4.22
C HIS A 18 -11.10 8.21 3.51
N MET A 19 -11.33 9.41 4.02
CA MET A 19 -12.35 10.34 3.52
C MET A 19 -12.24 10.66 2.02
N LYS A 20 -11.04 10.72 1.48
CA LYS A 20 -10.78 10.97 0.05
C LYS A 20 -11.34 9.87 -0.86
N LEU A 21 -11.56 8.66 -0.32
CA LEU A 21 -12.08 7.52 -1.08
C LEU A 21 -13.61 7.52 -1.21
N TYR A 22 -14.37 8.18 -0.33
CA TYR A 22 -15.84 8.11 -0.27
C TYR A 22 -16.54 8.41 -1.61
N ARG A 23 -16.00 9.31 -2.41
CA ARG A 23 -16.61 9.72 -3.69
C ARG A 23 -15.62 9.69 -4.86
N SER A 24 -14.48 9.01 -4.69
CA SER A 24 -13.40 9.03 -5.69
C SER A 24 -13.66 8.13 -6.88
N PHE A 25 -14.51 7.11 -6.73
CA PHE A 25 -14.80 6.14 -7.79
C PHE A 25 -16.12 5.40 -7.54
N ARG A 26 -16.56 4.69 -8.56
CA ARG A 26 -17.64 3.71 -8.49
C ARG A 26 -17.11 2.35 -8.86
N GLN A 27 -17.60 1.32 -8.20
CA GLN A 27 -17.29 -0.07 -8.52
C GLN A 27 -18.51 -0.94 -8.20
N ASP A 28 -18.63 -2.06 -8.89
CA ASP A 28 -19.63 -3.05 -8.59
C ASP A 28 -19.32 -3.72 -7.26
N VAL A 29 -20.36 -3.91 -6.46
CA VAL A 29 -20.29 -4.55 -5.15
C VAL A 29 -21.09 -5.83 -5.23
N PRO A 30 -20.61 -6.96 -4.67
CA PRO A 30 -21.37 -8.20 -4.64
C PRO A 30 -22.73 -8.00 -3.97
N ASP A 31 -23.78 -8.59 -4.55
CA ASP A 31 -25.10 -8.61 -3.93
C ASP A 31 -25.10 -9.51 -2.67
N GLY A 32 -25.81 -9.06 -1.63
CA GLY A 32 -25.96 -9.78 -0.38
C GLY A 32 -24.90 -9.44 0.69
N THR A 33 -24.89 -10.23 1.75
CA THR A 33 -23.98 -10.05 2.88
C THR A 33 -22.66 -10.77 2.63
N TYR A 34 -21.53 -10.07 2.73
CA TYR A 34 -20.21 -10.65 2.67
C TYR A 34 -19.29 -10.02 3.72
N THR A 35 -18.22 -10.72 4.07
CA THR A 35 -17.22 -10.26 5.01
C THR A 35 -15.83 -10.26 4.37
N VAL A 36 -15.00 -9.32 4.79
CA VAL A 36 -13.59 -9.26 4.41
C VAL A 36 -12.75 -9.57 5.66
N PRO A 37 -11.84 -10.56 5.62
CA PRO A 37 -10.98 -10.88 6.75
C PRO A 37 -10.15 -9.65 7.17
N LEU A 38 -10.10 -9.39 8.48
CA LEU A 38 -9.37 -8.22 9.03
C LEU A 38 -7.85 -8.42 9.09
N ASP A 39 -7.39 -9.65 8.96
CA ASP A 39 -5.98 -10.03 9.07
C ASP A 39 -5.37 -10.46 7.74
N LYS A 40 -6.02 -10.14 6.61
CA LYS A 40 -5.57 -10.52 5.27
C LYS A 40 -5.38 -9.34 4.35
N ALA A 41 -4.18 -9.25 3.81
CA ALA A 41 -3.86 -8.41 2.67
C ALA A 41 -4.44 -8.99 1.37
N ALA A 42 -4.52 -8.18 0.34
CA ALA A 42 -4.95 -8.63 -0.98
C ALA A 42 -3.91 -8.27 -2.04
N VAL A 43 -3.58 -9.24 -2.88
CA VAL A 43 -2.89 -8.95 -4.13
C VAL A 43 -3.94 -8.42 -5.11
N THR A 44 -3.94 -7.10 -5.31
CA THR A 44 -4.92 -6.42 -6.19
C THR A 44 -4.47 -6.39 -7.65
N ARG A 45 -3.21 -6.65 -7.90
CA ARG A 45 -2.60 -6.84 -9.21
C ARG A 45 -1.44 -7.82 -9.10
N GLU A 46 -1.44 -8.84 -9.92
CA GLU A 46 -0.31 -9.76 -10.03
C GLU A 46 0.84 -9.12 -10.82
N GLY A 47 2.07 -9.44 -10.44
CA GLY A 47 3.29 -9.00 -11.11
C GLY A 47 4.48 -9.89 -10.77
N THR A 48 5.61 -9.65 -11.44
CA THR A 48 6.81 -10.49 -11.32
C THR A 48 8.09 -9.72 -11.02
N ASP A 49 8.12 -8.40 -11.25
CA ASP A 49 9.38 -7.65 -11.30
C ASP A 49 9.63 -6.84 -10.02
N VAL A 50 8.57 -6.42 -9.34
CA VAL A 50 8.64 -5.62 -8.11
C VAL A 50 7.32 -5.71 -7.36
N SER A 51 7.37 -5.77 -6.02
CA SER A 51 6.19 -5.67 -5.15
C SER A 51 5.99 -4.23 -4.69
N ILE A 52 4.84 -3.64 -5.00
CA ILE A 52 4.40 -2.36 -4.44
C ILE A 52 3.44 -2.66 -3.29
N ILE A 53 3.87 -2.37 -2.06
CA ILE A 53 3.12 -2.66 -0.85
C ILE A 53 2.53 -1.36 -0.31
N THR A 54 1.22 -1.30 -0.16
CA THR A 54 0.54 -0.05 0.17
C THR A 54 -0.83 -0.27 0.83
N TYR A 55 -1.52 0.81 1.15
CA TYR A 55 -2.86 0.77 1.77
C TYR A 55 -3.64 2.07 1.50
N GLY A 56 -4.96 2.03 1.71
CA GLY A 56 -5.84 3.18 1.62
C GLY A 56 -5.87 3.82 0.22
N ALA A 57 -5.81 5.15 0.15
CA ALA A 57 -5.87 5.88 -1.12
C ALA A 57 -4.67 5.58 -2.03
N MET A 58 -3.52 5.22 -1.46
CA MET A 58 -2.31 4.95 -2.23
C MET A 58 -2.41 3.70 -3.08
N VAL A 59 -3.32 2.76 -2.81
CA VAL A 59 -3.61 1.61 -3.68
C VAL A 59 -3.99 2.08 -5.08
N ARG A 60 -4.78 3.14 -5.20
CA ARG A 60 -5.21 3.67 -6.51
C ARG A 60 -4.07 4.35 -7.25
N GLU A 61 -3.23 5.08 -6.55
CA GLU A 61 -2.03 5.69 -7.15
C GLU A 61 -1.03 4.61 -7.58
N ALA A 62 -0.90 3.53 -6.79
CA ALA A 62 -0.07 2.37 -7.16
C ALA A 62 -0.61 1.65 -8.41
N LEU A 63 -1.94 1.46 -8.53
CA LEU A 63 -2.55 0.88 -9.73
C LEU A 63 -2.27 1.71 -10.98
N LYS A 64 -2.43 3.05 -10.89
CA LYS A 64 -2.11 3.96 -12.01
C LYS A 64 -0.63 3.88 -12.38
N ALA A 65 0.26 3.87 -11.38
CA ALA A 65 1.69 3.73 -11.60
C ALA A 65 2.03 2.39 -12.29
N ALA A 66 1.44 1.29 -11.84
CA ALA A 66 1.64 -0.03 -12.42
C ALA A 66 1.14 -0.11 -13.88
N ASP A 67 0.03 0.55 -14.22
CA ASP A 67 -0.46 0.63 -15.60
C ASP A 67 0.50 1.40 -16.52
N ASN A 68 1.17 2.43 -15.99
CA ASN A 68 2.19 3.16 -16.75
C ASN A 68 3.49 2.36 -16.87
N LEU A 69 3.95 1.73 -15.79
CA LEU A 69 5.14 0.88 -15.78
C LEU A 69 5.00 -0.33 -16.71
N ALA A 70 3.81 -0.90 -16.84
CA ALA A 70 3.54 -2.02 -17.74
C ALA A 70 3.77 -1.63 -19.23
N LYS A 71 3.58 -0.37 -19.62
CA LYS A 71 3.87 0.12 -20.98
C LYS A 71 5.37 0.06 -21.30
N ASP A 72 6.20 0.12 -20.27
CA ASP A 72 7.65 0.03 -20.37
C ASP A 72 8.19 -1.37 -20.03
N GLY A 73 7.28 -2.36 -19.91
CA GLY A 73 7.61 -3.76 -19.68
C GLY A 73 7.88 -4.13 -18.23
N ILE A 74 7.59 -3.26 -17.26
CA ILE A 74 7.75 -3.55 -15.84
C ILE A 74 6.41 -4.03 -15.26
N ASN A 75 6.38 -5.30 -14.81
CA ASN A 75 5.20 -5.94 -14.24
C ASN A 75 5.20 -5.85 -12.72
N ALA A 76 4.63 -4.79 -12.19
CA ALA A 76 4.53 -4.57 -10.75
C ALA A 76 3.36 -5.36 -10.13
N GLU A 77 3.65 -6.08 -9.06
CA GLU A 77 2.65 -6.66 -8.16
C GLU A 77 2.20 -5.62 -7.14
N ILE A 78 0.89 -5.55 -6.87
CA ILE A 78 0.36 -4.62 -5.87
C ILE A 78 -0.27 -5.39 -4.73
N VAL A 79 0.26 -5.19 -3.53
CA VAL A 79 -0.25 -5.73 -2.28
C VAL A 79 -0.94 -4.61 -1.51
N ASP A 80 -2.27 -4.71 -1.40
CA ASP A 80 -3.08 -3.87 -0.53
C ASP A 80 -3.15 -4.49 0.86
N LEU A 81 -2.56 -3.82 1.84
CA LEU A 81 -2.50 -4.32 3.22
C LEU A 81 -3.88 -4.46 3.87
N ARG A 82 -4.86 -3.64 3.50
CA ARG A 82 -6.22 -3.58 4.06
C ARG A 82 -6.26 -3.36 5.57
N THR A 83 -5.48 -4.14 6.33
CA THR A 83 -5.39 -4.06 7.80
C THR A 83 -3.96 -3.78 8.21
N ILE A 84 -3.78 -2.80 9.10
CA ILE A 84 -2.47 -2.41 9.62
C ILE A 84 -2.14 -3.18 10.91
N ALA A 85 -3.17 -3.46 11.72
CA ALA A 85 -3.03 -4.23 12.94
C ALA A 85 -4.27 -5.13 13.14
N PRO A 86 -4.11 -6.47 13.05
CA PRO A 86 -2.86 -7.20 12.74
C PRO A 86 -2.42 -7.05 11.28
N LEU A 87 -1.11 -7.04 11.03
CA LEU A 87 -0.53 -6.98 9.69
C LEU A 87 -0.39 -8.39 9.10
N ASP A 88 -0.81 -8.58 7.86
CA ASP A 88 -0.60 -9.84 7.12
C ASP A 88 0.83 -9.92 6.58
N VAL A 89 1.76 -10.26 7.45
CA VAL A 89 3.19 -10.36 7.11
C VAL A 89 3.44 -11.48 6.11
N ASP A 90 2.70 -12.57 6.19
CA ASP A 90 2.92 -13.73 5.32
C ASP A 90 2.66 -13.39 3.85
N THR A 91 1.59 -12.66 3.56
CA THR A 91 1.30 -12.19 2.18
C THR A 91 2.38 -11.24 1.68
N ILE A 92 2.85 -10.31 2.53
CA ILE A 92 3.94 -9.38 2.19
C ILE A 92 5.20 -10.16 1.82
N ILE A 93 5.62 -11.10 2.67
CA ILE A 93 6.85 -11.87 2.47
C ILE A 93 6.74 -12.79 1.26
N ALA A 94 5.57 -13.40 1.01
CA ALA A 94 5.34 -14.20 -0.19
C ALA A 94 5.51 -13.38 -1.47
N SER A 95 4.94 -12.17 -1.51
CA SER A 95 5.09 -11.24 -2.63
C SER A 95 6.55 -10.84 -2.85
N VAL A 96 7.26 -10.44 -1.79
CA VAL A 96 8.67 -10.05 -1.88
C VAL A 96 9.57 -11.20 -2.32
N LYS A 97 9.32 -12.43 -1.85
CA LYS A 97 10.08 -13.61 -2.30
C LYS A 97 9.81 -13.98 -3.76
N LYS A 98 8.66 -13.61 -4.30
CA LYS A 98 8.29 -13.81 -5.70
C LYS A 98 8.99 -12.81 -6.62
N THR A 99 9.03 -11.54 -6.22
CA THR A 99 9.47 -10.43 -7.08
C THR A 99 10.90 -9.99 -6.82
N HIS A 100 11.50 -10.37 -5.68
CA HIS A 100 12.85 -10.03 -5.21
C HIS A 100 13.14 -8.53 -5.05
N LYS A 101 12.17 -7.67 -5.32
CA LYS A 101 12.28 -6.20 -5.21
C LYS A 101 11.02 -5.64 -4.57
N ALA A 102 11.17 -4.65 -3.70
CA ALA A 102 10.04 -4.10 -2.97
C ALA A 102 10.07 -2.57 -2.91
N VAL A 103 8.91 -1.95 -3.07
CA VAL A 103 8.66 -0.53 -2.83
C VAL A 103 7.46 -0.40 -1.88
N VAL A 104 7.66 0.22 -0.73
CA VAL A 104 6.60 0.46 0.24
C VAL A 104 6.11 1.90 0.10
N VAL A 105 4.80 2.05 -0.07
CA VAL A 105 4.16 3.34 -0.34
C VAL A 105 3.18 3.67 0.77
N GLN A 106 3.28 4.87 1.32
CA GLN A 106 2.34 5.40 2.31
C GLN A 106 2.03 6.88 2.05
N GLU A 107 0.85 7.32 2.45
CA GLU A 107 0.44 8.71 2.40
C GLU A 107 1.08 9.55 3.53
N ALA A 108 1.28 8.91 4.69
CA ALA A 108 1.85 9.55 5.86
C ALA A 108 3.31 9.99 5.64
N GLN A 109 3.79 10.85 6.55
CA GLN A 109 5.17 11.29 6.59
C GLN A 109 6.15 10.11 6.65
N ARG A 110 7.38 10.37 6.24
CA ARG A 110 8.43 9.35 6.19
C ARG A 110 8.80 8.82 7.58
N MET A 111 8.82 9.71 8.58
CA MET A 111 9.13 9.37 9.97
C MET A 111 7.91 8.73 10.65
N ALA A 112 8.16 7.69 11.46
CA ALA A 112 7.16 7.01 12.29
C ALA A 112 5.91 6.47 11.55
N GLY A 113 5.98 6.31 10.23
CA GLY A 113 4.87 5.76 9.45
C GLY A 113 4.88 4.23 9.37
N VAL A 114 3.75 3.65 8.99
CA VAL A 114 3.55 2.20 8.83
C VAL A 114 4.57 1.55 7.89
N ALA A 115 5.03 2.27 6.86
CA ALA A 115 6.05 1.77 5.94
C ALA A 115 7.33 1.33 6.65
N ALA A 116 7.70 1.96 7.76
CA ALA A 116 8.88 1.56 8.54
C ALA A 116 8.70 0.16 9.16
N ASN A 117 7.50 -0.15 9.68
CA ASN A 117 7.19 -1.47 10.21
C ASN A 117 7.20 -2.54 9.10
N VAL A 118 6.59 -2.25 7.96
CA VAL A 118 6.58 -3.16 6.80
C VAL A 118 8.02 -3.44 6.34
N ILE A 119 8.86 -2.41 6.24
CA ILE A 119 10.27 -2.55 5.87
C ILE A 119 11.04 -3.39 6.91
N SER A 120 10.75 -3.22 8.21
CA SER A 120 11.36 -4.03 9.27
C SER A 120 11.00 -5.51 9.11
N GLU A 121 9.72 -5.83 8.94
CA GLU A 121 9.27 -7.21 8.73
C GLU A 121 9.92 -7.86 7.48
N ILE A 122 10.02 -7.13 6.38
CA ILE A 122 10.71 -7.62 5.18
C ILE A 122 12.20 -7.84 5.46
N SER A 123 12.84 -6.91 6.15
CA SER A 123 14.27 -7.01 6.48
C SER A 123 14.57 -8.19 7.40
N GLU A 124 13.71 -8.46 8.39
CA GLU A 124 13.89 -9.56 9.32
C GLU A 124 13.64 -10.94 8.68
N ARG A 125 12.69 -11.03 7.73
CA ARG A 125 12.19 -12.32 7.23
C ARG A 125 12.56 -12.64 5.78
N ALA A 126 12.95 -11.66 4.99
CA ALA A 126 13.20 -11.83 3.56
C ALA A 126 14.41 -11.06 3.02
N ILE A 127 15.31 -10.56 3.87
CA ILE A 127 16.46 -9.77 3.42
C ILE A 127 17.33 -10.51 2.38
N LEU A 128 17.50 -11.81 2.55
CA LEU A 128 18.30 -12.65 1.63
C LEU A 128 17.58 -12.92 0.29
N SER A 129 16.29 -12.57 0.21
CA SER A 129 15.51 -12.69 -1.04
C SER A 129 15.52 -11.39 -1.85
N LEU A 130 16.06 -10.30 -1.31
CA LEU A 130 16.10 -9.01 -1.98
C LEU A 130 17.30 -8.89 -2.91
N GLU A 131 17.06 -8.39 -4.11
CA GLU A 131 18.05 -8.06 -5.13
C GLU A 131 18.36 -6.56 -5.18
N ALA A 132 17.58 -5.74 -4.47
CA ALA A 132 17.75 -4.29 -4.38
C ALA A 132 17.37 -3.77 -2.99
N PRO A 133 17.83 -2.59 -2.57
CA PRO A 133 17.34 -1.92 -1.38
C PRO A 133 15.84 -1.68 -1.48
N ILE A 134 15.12 -1.81 -0.35
CA ILE A 134 13.68 -1.55 -0.31
C ILE A 134 13.42 -0.07 -0.57
N GLY A 135 12.70 0.24 -1.65
CA GLY A 135 12.25 1.58 -1.95
C GLY A 135 11.17 2.05 -0.98
N ARG A 136 11.16 3.33 -0.64
CA ARG A 136 10.08 3.92 0.16
C ARG A 136 9.58 5.22 -0.45
N VAL A 137 8.27 5.29 -0.72
CA VAL A 137 7.55 6.48 -1.14
C VAL A 137 6.67 6.93 0.03
N ALA A 138 6.84 8.16 0.48
CA ALA A 138 6.12 8.73 1.62
C ALA A 138 6.10 10.24 1.48
N ALA A 139 5.15 10.88 2.15
CA ALA A 139 5.13 12.34 2.21
C ALA A 139 6.35 12.89 3.00
N PRO A 140 6.72 14.15 2.78
CA PRO A 140 7.81 14.80 3.51
C PRO A 140 7.48 14.95 5.00
N ASP A 141 8.53 14.97 5.84
CA ASP A 141 8.42 15.11 7.31
C ASP A 141 8.12 16.57 7.70
N THR A 142 7.02 17.10 7.18
CA THR A 142 6.51 18.45 7.45
C THR A 142 5.03 18.38 7.83
N PRO A 143 4.47 19.38 8.54
CA PRO A 143 3.04 19.42 8.80
C PRO A 143 2.23 19.32 7.51
N PHE A 144 1.09 18.63 7.59
CA PHE A 144 0.17 18.51 6.45
C PHE A 144 -0.33 19.89 6.01
N PRO A 145 -0.13 20.29 4.76
CA PRO A 145 -0.57 21.60 4.27
C PRO A 145 -2.06 21.60 3.94
N PHE A 146 -2.64 22.78 3.87
CA PHE A 146 -4.04 22.96 3.47
C PHE A 146 -4.17 23.48 2.03
N GLY A 147 -5.31 23.20 1.42
CA GLY A 147 -5.67 23.72 0.10
C GLY A 147 -4.85 23.11 -1.03
N GLN A 148 -4.41 23.93 -1.98
CA GLN A 148 -3.73 23.43 -3.18
C GLN A 148 -2.36 22.80 -2.91
N ALA A 149 -1.70 23.15 -1.83
CA ALA A 149 -0.42 22.59 -1.42
C ALA A 149 -0.52 21.10 -1.06
N GLU A 150 -1.70 20.61 -0.68
CA GLU A 150 -1.98 19.19 -0.44
C GLU A 150 -1.59 18.32 -1.64
N ASN A 151 -1.91 18.74 -2.87
CA ASN A 151 -1.63 17.98 -4.08
C ASN A 151 -0.13 17.85 -4.40
N ILE A 152 0.69 18.75 -3.88
CA ILE A 152 2.15 18.72 -4.02
C ILE A 152 2.77 17.87 -2.91
N TRP A 153 2.14 17.88 -1.73
CA TRP A 153 2.64 17.19 -0.55
C TRP A 153 2.37 15.68 -0.60
N LEU A 154 1.19 15.31 -1.12
CA LEU A 154 0.78 13.90 -1.19
C LEU A 154 1.59 13.15 -2.26
N PRO A 155 2.12 11.95 -1.93
CA PRO A 155 2.68 11.06 -2.93
C PRO A 155 1.67 10.75 -4.03
N ASN A 156 2.14 10.61 -5.24
CA ASN A 156 1.32 10.34 -6.42
C ASN A 156 1.91 9.22 -7.29
N ALA A 157 1.22 8.86 -8.35
CA ALA A 157 1.65 7.79 -9.24
C ALA A 157 3.04 8.02 -9.84
N LYS A 158 3.43 9.27 -10.15
CA LYS A 158 4.75 9.58 -10.73
C LYS A 158 5.89 9.34 -9.72
N ASP A 159 5.65 9.66 -8.45
CA ASP A 159 6.62 9.42 -7.38
C ASP A 159 6.84 7.90 -7.20
N ILE A 160 5.75 7.13 -7.28
CA ILE A 160 5.79 5.66 -7.23
C ILE A 160 6.55 5.10 -8.43
N GLU A 161 6.22 5.55 -9.66
CA GLU A 161 6.92 5.13 -10.88
C GLU A 161 8.42 5.40 -10.82
N ALA A 162 8.80 6.61 -10.38
CA ALA A 162 10.20 6.98 -10.27
C ALA A 162 10.95 6.06 -9.29
N LYS A 163 10.37 5.77 -8.12
CA LYS A 163 10.98 4.89 -7.13
C LYS A 163 11.02 3.43 -7.60
N VAL A 164 10.00 2.96 -8.28
CA VAL A 164 9.99 1.60 -8.86
C VAL A 164 11.09 1.46 -9.90
N ARG A 165 11.24 2.42 -10.82
CA ARG A 165 12.32 2.40 -11.82
C ARG A 165 13.71 2.40 -11.19
N GLU A 166 13.91 3.20 -10.15
CA GLU A 166 15.15 3.20 -9.38
C GLU A 166 15.44 1.82 -8.76
N THR A 167 14.42 1.18 -8.18
CA THR A 167 14.54 -0.13 -7.51
C THR A 167 14.74 -1.27 -8.52
N VAL A 168 14.10 -1.20 -9.68
CA VAL A 168 14.21 -2.25 -10.73
C VAL A 168 15.57 -2.19 -11.43
N ASN A 169 16.14 -1.01 -11.59
CA ASN A 169 17.41 -0.79 -12.29
C ASN A 169 18.64 -0.84 -11.37
N PHE A 170 18.46 -1.19 -10.11
CA PHE A 170 19.56 -1.35 -9.14
C PHE A 170 20.38 -2.57 -9.46
#